data_645722bdef0cd87670fc5595a3e07ad4
#
_entry.id   645722bdef0cd87670fc5595a3e07ad4
#
_cell.length_a   1.000
_cell.length_b   1.000
_cell.length_c   1.000
_cell.angle_alpha   90.00
_cell.angle_beta   90.00
_cell.angle_gamma   90.00
#
_symmetry.space_group_name_H-M   'P 1'
#
loop_
_entity.id
_entity.type
_entity.pdbx_description
1 polymer ?
#
loop_
_entity_poly.entity_id
_entity_poly.type
_entity_poly.pdbx_seq_one_letter_code
_entity_poly.pdbx_strand_id
1 'polypeptide(L)' 'MKNEYSIEGVKCGGCVAAVKEELSKLDNVDNIEVNIQEKTVVVEGEVSKEDLQAALEGTNFKIV' A
#
# COMPACT_ATOMS: atom_id res chain seq x y z
N MET A 1 8.90 -10.90 3.95
CA MET A 1 7.98 -11.11 5.07
C MET A 1 6.67 -10.40 4.80
N LYS A 2 5.61 -10.90 5.39
CA LYS A 2 4.28 -10.36 5.16
C LYS A 2 3.91 -9.35 6.24
N ASN A 3 3.58 -8.14 5.84
CA ASN A 3 3.22 -7.08 6.76
C ASN A 3 1.87 -6.51 6.39
N GLU A 4 1.06 -6.24 7.40
CA GLU A 4 -0.26 -5.66 7.20
C GLU A 4 -0.31 -4.29 7.85
N TYR A 5 -0.82 -3.33 7.11
CA TYR A 5 -0.95 -1.95 7.57
C TYR A 5 -2.35 -1.43 7.30
N SER A 6 -2.80 -0.52 8.14
CA SER A 6 -4.05 0.19 7.87
C SER A 6 -3.78 1.31 6.88
N ILE A 7 -4.70 1.52 5.95
CA ILE A 7 -4.54 2.54 4.92
C ILE A 7 -5.78 3.42 4.87
N GLU A 8 -5.59 4.70 4.66
CA GLU A 8 -6.68 5.67 4.54
C GLU A 8 -6.67 6.29 3.16
N GLY A 9 -7.82 6.74 2.73
CA GLY A 9 -7.97 7.42 1.44
C GLY A 9 -8.44 6.51 0.32
N VAL A 10 -8.51 5.21 0.57
CA VAL A 10 -8.97 4.26 -0.43
C VAL A 10 -10.49 4.22 -0.42
N LYS A 11 -11.12 4.58 -1.54
CA LYS A 11 -12.58 4.68 -1.60
C LYS A 11 -13.21 3.79 -2.67
N CYS A 12 -12.43 3.31 -3.62
CA CYS A 12 -12.99 2.52 -4.73
C CYS A 12 -11.92 1.63 -5.33
N GLY A 13 -12.33 0.78 -6.27
CA GLY A 13 -11.42 -0.14 -6.93
C GLY A 13 -10.29 0.54 -7.69
N GLY A 14 -10.57 1.71 -8.27
CA GLY A 14 -9.53 2.46 -8.95
C GLY A 14 -8.43 2.91 -8.00
N CYS A 15 -8.82 3.23 -6.76
CA CYS A 15 -7.84 3.60 -5.73
C CYS A 15 -6.96 2.41 -5.36
N VAL A 16 -7.54 1.21 -5.31
CA VAL A 16 -6.77 0.00 -5.02
C VAL A 16 -5.70 -0.21 -6.09
N ALA A 17 -6.08 -0.06 -7.35
CA ALA A 17 -5.13 -0.21 -8.45
C ALA A 17 -4.00 0.80 -8.35
N ALA A 18 -4.34 2.05 -8.01
CA ALA A 18 -3.33 3.09 -7.86
C ALA A 18 -2.35 2.77 -6.73
N VAL A 19 -2.86 2.31 -5.59
CA VAL A 19 -2.01 1.94 -4.46
C VAL A 19 -1.08 0.79 -4.86
N LYS A 20 -1.62 -0.23 -5.49
CA LYS A 20 -0.82 -1.36 -5.93
C LYS A 20 0.28 -0.93 -6.89
N GLU A 21 -0.06 -0.05 -7.83
CA GLU A 21 0.91 0.42 -8.80
C GLU A 21 2.03 1.21 -8.13
N GLU A 22 1.67 2.10 -7.21
CA GLU A 22 2.68 2.89 -6.53
C GLU A 22 3.59 2.04 -5.66
N LEU A 23 3.02 1.09 -4.93
CA LEU A 23 3.82 0.24 -4.05
C LEU A 23 4.64 -0.78 -4.83
N SER A 24 4.16 -1.22 -5.99
CA SER A 24 4.90 -2.19 -6.80
C SER A 24 6.17 -1.60 -7.42
N LYS A 25 6.32 -0.29 -7.39
CA LYS A 25 7.55 0.36 -7.86
C LYS A 25 8.72 0.14 -6.92
N LEU A 26 8.45 -0.30 -5.71
CA LEU A 26 9.51 -0.58 -4.74
C LEU A 26 10.17 -1.92 -5.09
N ASP A 27 11.49 -1.92 -5.11
CA ASP A 27 12.23 -3.11 -5.50
C ASP A 27 12.12 -4.25 -4.48
N ASN A 28 11.85 -3.92 -3.24
CA ASN A 28 11.83 -4.89 -2.16
C ASN A 28 10.45 -5.51 -1.92
N VAL A 29 9.48 -5.18 -2.77
CA VAL A 29 8.12 -5.68 -2.62
C VAL A 29 7.93 -6.90 -3.53
N ASP A 30 7.53 -8.01 -2.93
CA ASP A 30 7.24 -9.24 -3.67
C ASP A 30 5.78 -9.33 -4.07
N ASN A 31 4.89 -8.88 -3.20
CA ASN A 31 3.47 -8.94 -3.47
C ASN A 31 2.74 -7.88 -2.65
N ILE A 32 1.60 -7.43 -3.16
CA ILE A 32 0.79 -6.42 -2.51
C ILE A 32 -0.68 -6.81 -2.63
N GLU A 33 -1.40 -6.70 -1.52
CA GLU A 33 -2.85 -6.85 -1.54
C GLU A 33 -3.47 -5.69 -0.79
N VAL A 34 -4.55 -5.16 -1.33
CA VAL A 34 -5.28 -4.07 -0.70
C VAL A 34 -6.72 -4.52 -0.48
N ASN A 35 -7.21 -4.33 0.75
CA ASN A 35 -8.57 -4.67 1.10
C ASN A 35 -9.32 -3.38 1.43
N ILE A 36 -10.28 -3.01 0.58
CA ILE A 36 -11.05 -1.79 0.76
C ILE A 36 -12.00 -1.90 1.94
N GLN A 37 -12.60 -3.07 2.12
CA GLN A 37 -13.59 -3.26 3.18
C GLN A 37 -12.99 -3.07 4.56
N GLU A 38 -11.77 -3.55 4.74
CA GLU A 38 -11.07 -3.43 6.01
C GLU A 38 -10.11 -2.25 6.04
N LYS A 39 -9.93 -1.59 4.91
CA LYS A 39 -9.02 -0.45 4.77
C LYS A 39 -7.61 -0.83 5.20
N THR A 40 -7.17 -1.99 4.73
CA THR A 40 -5.85 -2.49 5.03
C THR A 40 -5.09 -2.80 3.76
N VAL A 41 -3.78 -2.76 3.86
CA VAL A 41 -2.90 -3.16 2.79
C VAL A 41 -1.92 -4.19 3.35
N VAL A 42 -1.76 -5.29 2.62
CA VAL A 42 -0.83 -6.35 2.99
C VAL A 42 0.31 -6.33 1.99
N VAL A 43 1.51 -6.20 2.50
CA VAL A 43 2.71 -6.13 1.66
C VAL A 43 3.64 -7.27 2.03
N GLU A 44 4.04 -8.05 1.02
CA GLU A 44 5.05 -9.07 1.20
C GLU A 44 6.36 -8.56 0.62
N GLY A 45 7.42 -8.67 1.40
CA GLY A 45 8.73 -8.22 0.99
C GLY A 45 9.45 -7.54 2.15
N GLU A 46 10.63 -7.03 1.87
CA GLU A 46 11.43 -6.36 2.87
C GLU A 46 11.33 -4.85 2.74
N VAL A 47 10.16 -4.33 3.10
CA VAL A 47 9.91 -2.89 3.09
C VAL A 47 9.41 -2.46 4.45
N SER A 48 9.72 -1.24 4.81
CA SER A 48 9.25 -0.66 6.07
C SER A 48 8.03 0.21 5.82
N LYS A 49 7.37 0.60 6.91
CA LYS A 49 6.25 1.51 6.82
C LYS A 49 6.67 2.84 6.17
N GLU A 50 7.88 3.29 6.48
CA GLU A 50 8.39 4.53 5.90
C GLU A 50 8.54 4.44 4.39
N ASP A 51 9.00 3.29 3.90
CA ASP A 51 9.12 3.06 2.47
C ASP A 51 7.75 3.12 1.80
N LEU A 52 6.75 2.53 2.44
CA LEU A 52 5.40 2.53 1.91
C LEU A 52 4.82 3.94 1.89
N GLN A 53 5.04 4.70 2.96
CA GLN A 53 4.58 6.08 3.02
C GLN A 53 5.23 6.94 1.95
N ALA A 54 6.52 6.74 1.74
CA ALA A 54 7.24 7.49 0.71
C ALA A 54 6.70 7.19 -0.67
N ALA A 55 6.36 5.93 -0.93
CA ALA A 55 5.79 5.53 -2.21
C ALA A 55 4.41 6.14 -2.42
N LEU A 56 3.66 6.34 -1.36
CA LEU A 56 2.32 6.94 -1.44
C LEU A 56 2.33 8.46 -1.33
N GLU A 57 3.50 9.05 -1.11
CA GLU A 57 3.61 10.49 -1.04
C GLU A 57 3.22 11.12 -2.37
N GLY A 58 2.42 12.17 -2.31
CA GLY A 58 1.88 12.78 -3.51
C GLY A 58 0.54 12.20 -3.93
N THR A 59 0.09 11.14 -3.27
CA THR A 59 -1.26 10.61 -3.47
C THR A 59 -2.14 11.03 -2.30
N ASN A 60 -3.41 10.63 -2.35
CA ASN A 60 -4.35 10.91 -1.25
C ASN A 60 -4.36 9.82 -0.20
N PHE A 61 -3.48 8.84 -0.33
CA PHE A 61 -3.45 7.69 0.55
C PHE A 61 -2.46 7.87 1.67
N LYS A 62 -2.78 7.30 2.82
CA LYS A 62 -1.90 7.34 3.99
C LYS A 62 -1.87 5.98 4.67
N ILE A 63 -0.70 5.60 5.13
CA ILE A 63 -0.55 4.43 5.99
C ILE A 63 -0.71 4.90 7.43
N VAL A 64 -1.56 4.22 8.16
CA VAL A 64 -1.87 4.59 9.55
C VAL A 64 -1.10 3.72 10.53
#